data_205603b0afa89d1de36df2003c588b19
#
_entry.id   205603b0afa89d1de36df2003c588b19
#
_cell.length_a   1.000
_cell.length_b   1.000
_cell.length_c   1.000
_cell.angle_alpha   90.00
_cell.angle_beta   90.00
_cell.angle_gamma   90.00
#
_symmetry.space_group_name_H-M   'P 1'
#
loop_
_entity.id
_entity.type
_entity.pdbx_description
1 polymer ?
#
loop_
_entity_poly.entity_id
_entity_poly.type
_entity_poly.pdbx_seq_one_letter_code
_entity_poly.pdbx_strand_id
1 'polypeptide(L)'
;MQNQTRIIIENVLPQLDGGVFAIKRIIGQKVRVTASVFSDGHDVIQCSVKFKHQSDKKWQEIRMIPADNDDWYCEFQVEKQGTYTYFVEGWVDYALNWQHGTERKIFDNQQVKSELLEGAEYVKEILKLATKEENNYLDTVVKLFVTESEYDNGVREAISHELTQIFKKYPTRFLANQSQELQVYVDREKALFSTWYEFFPRSASQEEGKHGTFKDCETLLPRVAAMGFDTLYFPPIHPIGEVNRKGKNNATNAEPGDVGSPWGIGSQYGGHKATHPELGTIEDFKSLVKTAKDLGIEVAMRSEE
;
A
#
# COMPACT_ATOMS: atom_id res chain seq x y z
N MET A 1 16.04 -30.96 5.16
CA MET A 1 14.68 -31.55 5.18
C MET A 1 13.78 -30.52 4.51
N GLN A 2 13.17 -30.84 3.38
CA GLN A 2 12.14 -30.00 2.80
C GLN A 2 11.02 -29.91 3.85
N ASN A 3 10.62 -28.68 4.21
CA ASN A 3 9.43 -28.47 5.03
C ASN A 3 8.25 -29.10 4.29
N GLN A 4 7.75 -30.22 4.78
CA GLN A 4 6.53 -30.84 4.27
C GLN A 4 5.37 -29.98 4.77
N THR A 5 4.97 -28.99 3.99
CA THR A 5 3.76 -28.25 4.27
C THR A 5 2.59 -28.95 3.58
N ARG A 6 1.44 -28.96 4.26
CA ARG A 6 0.17 -29.45 3.69
C ARG A 6 -0.70 -28.31 3.15
N ILE A 7 -0.29 -27.08 3.40
CA ILE A 7 -1.03 -25.89 2.95
C ILE A 7 -0.54 -25.48 1.56
N ILE A 8 -1.48 -25.32 0.66
CA ILE A 8 -1.28 -24.77 -0.67
C ILE A 8 -1.87 -23.37 -0.69
N ILE A 9 -1.11 -22.41 -1.22
CA ILE A 9 -1.51 -21.01 -1.37
C ILE A 9 -1.34 -20.64 -2.83
N GLU A 10 -2.45 -20.30 -3.48
CA GLU A 10 -2.51 -19.96 -4.90
C GLU A 10 -3.29 -18.67 -5.12
N ASN A 11 -3.21 -18.14 -6.33
CA ASN A 11 -4.02 -16.99 -6.78
C ASN A 11 -3.94 -15.77 -5.85
N VAL A 12 -2.76 -15.50 -5.28
CA VAL A 12 -2.59 -14.32 -4.42
C VAL A 12 -2.70 -13.05 -5.25
N LEU A 13 -3.72 -12.24 -4.98
CA LEU A 13 -3.98 -10.98 -5.65
C LEU A 13 -4.03 -9.84 -4.62
N PRO A 14 -3.73 -8.59 -5.05
CA PRO A 14 -3.36 -8.14 -6.38
C PRO A 14 -1.88 -8.35 -6.70
N GLN A 15 -1.57 -8.71 -7.91
CA GLN A 15 -0.19 -8.82 -8.41
C GLN A 15 -0.11 -8.41 -9.89
N LEU A 16 1.06 -7.96 -10.33
CA LEU A 16 1.37 -7.67 -11.73
C LEU A 16 2.45 -8.62 -12.23
N ASP A 17 2.21 -9.25 -13.39
CA ASP A 17 3.14 -10.18 -14.04
C ASP A 17 3.71 -11.22 -13.07
N GLY A 18 2.84 -11.92 -12.33
CA GLY A 18 3.27 -12.92 -11.37
C GLY A 18 4.06 -12.37 -10.18
N GLY A 19 3.90 -11.06 -9.86
CA GLY A 19 4.60 -10.40 -8.75
C GLY A 19 5.95 -9.79 -9.13
N VAL A 20 6.32 -9.78 -10.41
CA VAL A 20 7.57 -9.15 -10.90
C VAL A 20 7.54 -7.64 -10.66
N PHE A 21 6.38 -7.00 -10.85
CA PHE A 21 6.22 -5.57 -10.65
C PHE A 21 5.35 -5.25 -9.45
N ALA A 22 5.69 -4.16 -8.75
CA ALA A 22 4.87 -3.64 -7.66
C ALA A 22 3.54 -3.10 -8.21
N ILE A 23 2.44 -3.39 -7.53
CA ILE A 23 1.18 -2.67 -7.76
C ILE A 23 1.30 -1.24 -7.23
N LYS A 24 0.52 -0.31 -7.79
CA LYS A 24 0.50 1.08 -7.33
C LYS A 24 -0.70 1.39 -6.46
N ARG A 25 -0.47 2.20 -5.42
CA ARG A 25 -1.50 2.82 -4.58
C ARG A 25 -1.08 4.23 -4.23
N ILE A 26 -1.99 5.01 -3.66
CA ILE A 26 -1.67 6.27 -3.00
C ILE A 26 -1.84 6.14 -1.49
N ILE A 27 -1.28 7.08 -0.73
CA ILE A 27 -1.45 7.15 0.73
C ILE A 27 -2.94 7.13 1.08
N GLY A 28 -3.31 6.36 2.12
CA GLY A 28 -4.68 6.23 2.61
C GLY A 28 -5.53 5.18 1.89
N GLN A 29 -5.09 4.65 0.75
CA GLN A 29 -5.82 3.59 0.07
C GLN A 29 -5.70 2.24 0.79
N LYS A 30 -6.70 1.40 0.58
CA LYS A 30 -6.71 0.02 1.03
C LYS A 30 -6.17 -0.91 -0.07
N VAL A 31 -5.45 -1.93 0.36
CA VAL A 31 -5.06 -3.08 -0.46
C VAL A 31 -5.92 -4.25 -0.03
N ARG A 32 -6.85 -4.66 -0.88
CA ARG A 32 -7.63 -5.88 -0.67
C ARG A 32 -6.83 -7.05 -1.22
N VAL A 33 -6.41 -7.95 -0.33
CA VAL A 33 -5.71 -9.17 -0.69
C VAL A 33 -6.69 -10.32 -0.71
N THR A 34 -6.64 -11.11 -1.78
CA THR A 34 -7.36 -12.38 -1.91
C THR A 34 -6.37 -13.50 -2.20
N ALA A 35 -6.69 -14.71 -1.80
CA ALA A 35 -5.92 -15.90 -2.10
C ALA A 35 -6.81 -17.13 -2.02
N SER A 36 -6.48 -18.17 -2.80
CA SER A 36 -7.03 -19.51 -2.61
C SER A 36 -6.09 -20.28 -1.68
N VAL A 37 -6.58 -20.69 -0.50
CA VAL A 37 -5.79 -21.39 0.52
C VAL A 37 -6.51 -22.66 0.94
N PHE A 38 -5.86 -23.80 0.74
CA PHE A 38 -6.45 -25.12 1.01
C PHE A 38 -5.43 -26.15 1.45
N SER A 39 -5.88 -27.31 1.90
CA SER A 39 -5.05 -28.46 2.27
C SER A 39 -5.62 -29.76 1.71
N ASP A 40 -4.85 -30.84 1.82
CA ASP A 40 -5.19 -32.19 1.34
C ASP A 40 -6.13 -32.95 2.30
N GLY A 41 -7.10 -32.30 2.91
CA GLY A 41 -8.00 -32.96 3.86
C GLY A 41 -9.10 -32.05 4.34
N HIS A 42 -9.68 -32.40 5.49
CA HIS A 42 -10.78 -31.65 6.12
C HIS A 42 -10.30 -30.89 7.38
N ASP A 43 -9.03 -30.64 7.49
CA ASP A 43 -8.44 -29.91 8.60
C ASP A 43 -8.91 -28.45 8.62
N VAL A 44 -9.05 -27.90 9.80
CA VAL A 44 -9.32 -26.46 9.96
C VAL A 44 -8.06 -25.70 9.62
N ILE A 45 -8.11 -24.97 8.53
CA ILE A 45 -7.03 -24.11 8.10
C ILE A 45 -7.30 -22.65 8.48
N GLN A 46 -6.24 -21.91 8.64
CA GLN A 46 -6.27 -20.47 8.88
C GLN A 46 -5.20 -19.79 8.02
N CYS A 47 -5.44 -18.55 7.67
CA CYS A 47 -4.43 -17.76 6.98
C CYS A 47 -4.46 -16.29 7.38
N SER A 48 -3.36 -15.63 7.13
CA SER A 48 -3.19 -14.20 7.39
C SER A 48 -2.35 -13.54 6.29
N VAL A 49 -2.54 -12.24 6.12
CA VAL A 49 -1.62 -11.41 5.37
C VAL A 49 -0.65 -10.77 6.35
N LYS A 50 0.64 -10.93 6.08
CA LYS A 50 1.70 -10.17 6.72
C LYS A 50 2.17 -9.08 5.79
N PHE A 51 2.29 -7.86 6.32
CA PHE A 51 2.72 -6.72 5.53
C PHE A 51 3.59 -5.78 6.36
N LYS A 52 4.47 -5.04 5.70
CA LYS A 52 5.28 -3.99 6.33
C LYS A 52 5.69 -2.93 5.32
N HIS A 53 5.80 -1.69 5.77
CA HIS A 53 6.48 -0.64 5.02
C HIS A 53 8.01 -0.85 5.07
N GLN A 54 8.74 -0.39 4.06
CA GLN A 54 10.21 -0.50 3.97
C GLN A 54 10.95 0.08 5.19
N SER A 55 10.37 1.06 5.90
CA SER A 55 10.95 1.65 7.12
C SER A 55 10.62 0.88 8.39
N ASP A 56 9.71 -0.09 8.35
CA ASP A 56 9.24 -0.79 9.53
C ASP A 56 10.12 -2.01 9.81
N LYS A 57 10.49 -2.19 11.08
CA LYS A 57 11.31 -3.34 11.52
C LYS A 57 10.49 -4.61 11.72
N LYS A 58 9.20 -4.47 12.01
CA LYS A 58 8.31 -5.59 12.34
C LYS A 58 7.22 -5.74 11.29
N TRP A 59 6.85 -6.98 11.02
CA TRP A 59 5.67 -7.31 10.24
C TRP A 59 4.40 -6.99 11.04
N GLN A 60 3.43 -6.39 10.36
CA GLN A 60 2.04 -6.33 10.80
C GLN A 60 1.30 -7.52 10.22
N GLU A 61 0.21 -7.91 10.87
CA GLU A 61 -0.56 -9.08 10.48
C GLU A 61 -2.05 -8.80 10.56
N ILE A 62 -2.78 -9.27 9.54
CA ILE A 62 -4.24 -9.26 9.52
C ILE A 62 -4.72 -10.65 9.12
N ARG A 63 -5.64 -11.21 9.92
CA ARG A 63 -6.31 -12.46 9.59
C ARG A 63 -7.15 -12.30 8.35
N MET A 64 -7.09 -13.30 7.46
CA MET A 64 -7.97 -13.38 6.33
C MET A 64 -9.32 -13.98 6.75
N ILE A 65 -10.35 -13.58 6.05
CA ILE A 65 -11.74 -14.02 6.24
C ILE A 65 -12.04 -15.04 5.14
N PRO A 66 -12.57 -16.23 5.49
CA PRO A 66 -12.98 -17.18 4.48
C PRO A 66 -14.15 -16.63 3.65
N ALA A 67 -14.11 -16.88 2.37
CA ALA A 67 -15.17 -16.65 1.41
C ALA A 67 -15.71 -17.98 0.87
N ASP A 68 -16.33 -17.98 -0.31
CA ASP A 68 -16.83 -19.21 -0.92
C ASP A 68 -15.68 -20.11 -1.40
N ASN A 69 -15.88 -21.42 -1.27
CA ASN A 69 -14.86 -22.44 -1.56
C ASN A 69 -13.59 -22.24 -0.71
N ASP A 70 -12.42 -22.28 -1.34
CA ASP A 70 -11.12 -22.13 -0.67
C ASP A 70 -10.59 -20.69 -0.74
N ASP A 71 -11.43 -19.73 -1.10
CA ASP A 71 -11.03 -18.34 -1.23
C ASP A 71 -11.06 -17.61 0.12
N TRP A 72 -10.08 -16.75 0.30
CA TRP A 72 -9.88 -15.93 1.49
C TRP A 72 -9.58 -14.51 1.11
N TYR A 73 -9.95 -13.55 1.98
CA TYR A 73 -9.65 -12.14 1.75
C TYR A 73 -9.38 -11.38 3.05
N CYS A 74 -8.63 -10.30 2.93
CA CYS A 74 -8.55 -9.24 3.94
C CYS A 74 -8.18 -7.92 3.28
N GLU A 75 -8.17 -6.84 4.07
CA GLU A 75 -7.77 -5.51 3.63
C GLU A 75 -6.79 -4.91 4.62
N PHE A 76 -5.72 -4.30 4.12
CA PHE A 76 -4.85 -3.43 4.92
C PHE A 76 -4.74 -2.05 4.28
N GLN A 77 -4.50 -1.04 5.09
CA GLN A 77 -4.37 0.34 4.63
C GLN A 77 -2.89 0.72 4.52
N VAL A 78 -2.53 1.45 3.46
CA VAL A 78 -1.19 1.99 3.27
C VAL A 78 -1.16 3.45 3.70
N GLU A 79 -0.39 3.77 4.74
CA GLU A 79 -0.38 5.07 5.40
C GLU A 79 0.87 5.90 5.10
N LYS A 80 1.91 5.26 4.55
CA LYS A 80 3.20 5.90 4.29
C LYS A 80 3.54 5.79 2.80
N GLN A 81 4.12 6.85 2.25
CA GLN A 81 4.69 6.83 0.91
C GLN A 81 5.94 5.95 0.86
N GLY A 82 6.11 5.18 -0.21
CA GLY A 82 7.23 4.24 -0.41
C GLY A 82 6.76 2.83 -0.66
N THR A 83 7.61 1.84 -0.43
CA THR A 83 7.33 0.44 -0.75
C THR A 83 6.84 -0.32 0.47
N TYR A 84 5.70 -1.01 0.30
CA TYR A 84 5.24 -2.05 1.20
C TYR A 84 5.52 -3.41 0.59
N THR A 85 5.88 -4.37 1.44
CA THR A 85 5.96 -5.79 1.07
C THR A 85 4.88 -6.54 1.81
N TYR A 86 4.24 -7.50 1.18
CA TYR A 86 3.23 -8.36 1.80
C TYR A 86 3.28 -9.78 1.22
N PHE A 87 2.77 -10.72 1.99
CA PHE A 87 2.57 -12.11 1.60
C PHE A 87 1.45 -12.75 2.41
N VAL A 88 0.93 -13.86 1.90
CA VAL A 88 -0.06 -14.70 2.61
C VAL A 88 0.68 -15.83 3.32
N GLU A 89 0.36 -16.06 4.59
CA GLU A 89 0.80 -17.21 5.37
C GLU A 89 -0.41 -18.05 5.76
N GLY A 90 -0.36 -19.34 5.48
CA GLY A 90 -1.43 -20.29 5.83
C GLY A 90 -0.89 -21.44 6.68
N TRP A 91 -1.73 -21.99 7.57
CA TRP A 91 -1.36 -23.12 8.44
C TRP A 91 -2.59 -23.95 8.80
N VAL A 92 -2.34 -25.23 9.19
CA VAL A 92 -3.35 -26.03 9.85
C VAL A 92 -3.41 -25.58 11.31
N ASP A 93 -4.61 -25.20 11.75
CA ASP A 93 -4.82 -24.81 13.15
C ASP A 93 -5.26 -26.04 13.97
N TYR A 94 -4.31 -26.75 14.53
CA TYR A 94 -4.56 -27.99 15.23
C TYR A 94 -5.45 -27.82 16.46
N ALA A 95 -5.37 -26.69 17.17
CA ALA A 95 -6.21 -26.43 18.34
C ALA A 95 -7.68 -26.22 17.92
N LEU A 96 -7.92 -25.45 16.86
CA LEU A 96 -9.26 -25.29 16.31
C LEU A 96 -9.78 -26.58 15.65
N ASN A 97 -8.90 -27.34 15.01
CA ASN A 97 -9.25 -28.64 14.43
C ASN A 97 -9.68 -29.65 15.52
N TRP A 98 -8.91 -29.71 16.62
CA TRP A 98 -9.26 -30.49 17.80
C TRP A 98 -10.63 -30.05 18.36
N GLN A 99 -10.84 -28.75 18.53
CA GLN A 99 -12.10 -28.22 19.06
C GLN A 99 -13.30 -28.63 18.18
N HIS A 100 -13.17 -28.47 16.87
CA HIS A 100 -14.21 -28.86 15.91
C HIS A 100 -14.48 -30.38 15.90
N GLY A 101 -13.42 -31.21 15.99
CA GLY A 101 -13.57 -32.66 16.13
C GLY A 101 -14.24 -33.07 17.43
N THR A 102 -13.86 -32.41 18.54
CA THR A 102 -14.44 -32.64 19.86
C THR A 102 -15.92 -32.25 19.91
N GLU A 103 -16.28 -31.11 19.34
CA GLU A 103 -17.67 -30.66 19.23
C GLU A 103 -18.55 -31.67 18.50
N ARG A 104 -18.08 -32.24 17.38
CA ARG A 104 -18.81 -33.30 16.64
C ARG A 104 -19.02 -34.54 17.48
N LYS A 105 -17.99 -35.00 18.20
CA LYS A 105 -18.10 -36.16 19.09
C LYS A 105 -19.10 -35.91 20.23
N ILE A 106 -19.09 -34.72 20.83
CA ILE A 106 -20.05 -34.32 21.87
C ILE A 106 -21.49 -34.32 21.26
N PHE A 107 -21.68 -33.79 20.10
CA PHE A 107 -22.98 -33.78 19.41
C PHE A 107 -23.50 -35.21 19.15
N ASP A 108 -22.59 -36.13 18.81
CA ASP A 108 -22.89 -37.54 18.62
C ASP A 108 -23.02 -38.33 19.94
N ASN A 109 -23.06 -37.67 21.09
CA ASN A 109 -23.14 -38.27 22.45
C ASN A 109 -21.99 -39.25 22.75
N GLN A 110 -20.83 -39.05 22.19
CA GLN A 110 -19.62 -39.83 22.50
C GLN A 110 -18.94 -39.31 23.74
N GLN A 111 -18.24 -40.21 24.45
CA GLN A 111 -17.33 -39.78 25.53
C GLN A 111 -16.05 -39.18 24.97
N VAL A 112 -15.65 -38.01 25.49
CA VAL A 112 -14.51 -37.20 24.96
C VAL A 112 -13.37 -37.05 25.99
N LYS A 113 -13.18 -38.04 26.85
CA LYS A 113 -12.10 -37.98 27.88
C LYS A 113 -10.71 -37.84 27.28
N SER A 114 -10.42 -38.58 26.21
CA SER A 114 -9.12 -38.50 25.49
C SER A 114 -8.94 -37.17 24.81
N GLU A 115 -10.01 -36.63 24.24
CA GLU A 115 -10.02 -35.32 23.59
C GLU A 115 -9.75 -34.19 24.60
N LEU A 116 -10.34 -34.27 25.83
CA LEU A 116 -10.07 -33.27 26.86
C LEU A 116 -8.59 -33.29 27.28
N LEU A 117 -7.99 -34.49 27.45
CA LEU A 117 -6.56 -34.60 27.75
C LEU A 117 -5.67 -34.06 26.64
N GLU A 118 -6.01 -34.31 25.38
CA GLU A 118 -5.33 -33.72 24.24
C GLU A 118 -5.49 -32.17 24.22
N GLY A 119 -6.70 -31.69 24.46
CA GLY A 119 -6.99 -30.25 24.55
C GLY A 119 -6.17 -29.55 25.64
N ALA A 120 -5.94 -30.22 26.76
CA ALA A 120 -5.09 -29.68 27.82
C ALA A 120 -3.66 -29.43 27.36
N GLU A 121 -3.12 -30.22 26.42
CA GLU A 121 -1.78 -29.99 25.87
C GLU A 121 -1.75 -28.75 24.96
N TYR A 122 -2.78 -28.57 24.11
CA TYR A 122 -2.88 -27.34 23.32
C TYR A 122 -2.97 -26.08 24.20
N VAL A 123 -3.76 -26.13 25.27
CA VAL A 123 -3.88 -25.01 26.22
C VAL A 123 -2.57 -24.73 26.93
N LYS A 124 -1.81 -25.76 27.33
CA LYS A 124 -0.48 -25.60 27.96
C LYS A 124 0.54 -24.94 27.06
N GLU A 125 0.49 -25.16 25.74
CA GLU A 125 1.36 -24.47 24.83
C GLU A 125 1.06 -22.97 24.74
N ILE A 126 -0.22 -22.61 24.78
CA ILE A 126 -0.67 -21.21 24.73
C ILE A 126 -0.31 -20.45 26.00
N LEU A 127 -0.30 -21.09 27.16
CA LEU A 127 0.12 -20.48 28.43
C LEU A 127 1.50 -19.80 28.35
N LYS A 128 2.37 -20.24 27.46
CA LYS A 128 3.71 -19.65 27.27
C LYS A 128 3.66 -18.30 26.54
N LEU A 129 2.55 -18.01 25.85
CA LEU A 129 2.37 -16.86 24.98
C LEU A 129 1.34 -15.86 25.50
N ALA A 130 0.41 -16.33 26.34
CA ALA A 130 -0.74 -15.57 26.82
C ALA A 130 -0.37 -14.53 27.88
N THR A 131 -1.25 -13.55 28.08
CA THR A 131 -1.12 -12.55 29.15
C THR A 131 -1.37 -13.17 30.54
N LYS A 132 -0.97 -12.47 31.61
CA LYS A 132 -1.20 -12.95 32.98
C LYS A 132 -2.69 -13.17 33.34
N GLU A 133 -3.55 -12.33 32.79
CA GLU A 133 -5.01 -12.41 33.00
C GLU A 133 -5.58 -13.65 32.30
N GLU A 134 -5.16 -13.89 31.06
CA GLU A 134 -5.56 -15.06 30.28
C GLU A 134 -4.98 -16.36 30.90
N ASN A 135 -3.79 -16.32 31.47
CA ASN A 135 -3.18 -17.50 32.13
C ASN A 135 -4.04 -18.03 33.28
N ASN A 136 -4.68 -17.16 34.05
CA ASN A 136 -5.58 -17.62 35.13
C ASN A 136 -6.78 -18.42 34.59
N TYR A 137 -7.34 -17.96 33.47
CA TYR A 137 -8.40 -18.68 32.78
C TYR A 137 -7.89 -20.00 32.19
N LEU A 138 -6.78 -19.98 31.46
CA LEU A 138 -6.19 -21.16 30.84
C LEU A 138 -5.75 -22.23 31.86
N ASP A 139 -5.21 -21.83 33.00
CA ASP A 139 -4.90 -22.75 34.12
C ASP A 139 -6.17 -23.43 34.66
N THR A 140 -7.29 -22.72 34.70
CA THR A 140 -8.57 -23.29 35.06
C THR A 140 -9.05 -24.30 34.02
N VAL A 141 -8.95 -23.94 32.70
CA VAL A 141 -9.31 -24.85 31.61
C VAL A 141 -8.50 -26.13 31.65
N VAL A 142 -7.17 -26.06 31.88
CA VAL A 142 -6.32 -27.25 32.04
C VAL A 142 -6.83 -28.13 33.14
N LYS A 143 -7.16 -27.55 34.33
CA LYS A 143 -7.68 -28.31 35.47
C LYS A 143 -9.00 -28.99 35.15
N LEU A 144 -9.93 -28.30 34.49
CA LEU A 144 -11.21 -28.89 34.06
C LEU A 144 -11.01 -30.09 33.13
N PHE A 145 -10.04 -30.00 32.22
CA PHE A 145 -9.78 -31.03 31.21
C PHE A 145 -9.12 -32.30 31.81
N VAL A 146 -8.31 -32.16 32.86
CA VAL A 146 -7.57 -33.29 33.43
C VAL A 146 -8.24 -33.91 34.66
N THR A 147 -9.24 -33.24 35.25
CA THR A 147 -9.89 -33.69 36.50
C THR A 147 -11.16 -34.47 36.20
N GLU A 148 -11.19 -35.73 36.54
CA GLU A 148 -12.32 -36.64 36.22
C GLU A 148 -13.66 -36.19 36.81
N SER A 149 -13.66 -35.64 38.04
CA SER A 149 -14.88 -35.11 38.67
C SER A 149 -15.43 -33.86 38.02
N GLU A 150 -14.66 -33.21 37.16
CA GLU A 150 -15.01 -32.01 36.44
C GLU A 150 -15.38 -32.27 34.96
N TYR A 151 -15.58 -33.53 34.56
CA TYR A 151 -15.79 -33.94 33.17
C TYR A 151 -16.86 -33.10 32.45
N ASP A 152 -18.04 -32.94 33.05
CA ASP A 152 -19.13 -32.19 32.42
C ASP A 152 -18.81 -30.70 32.26
N ASN A 153 -18.04 -30.13 33.17
CA ASN A 153 -17.54 -28.77 33.07
C ASN A 153 -16.48 -28.67 31.98
N GLY A 154 -15.56 -29.65 31.89
CA GLY A 154 -14.57 -29.76 30.84
C GLY A 154 -15.18 -29.86 29.43
N VAL A 155 -16.22 -30.68 29.30
CA VAL A 155 -16.95 -30.83 28.02
C VAL A 155 -17.54 -29.50 27.57
N ARG A 156 -18.19 -28.75 28.47
CA ARG A 156 -18.74 -27.41 28.12
C ARG A 156 -17.67 -26.41 27.75
N GLU A 157 -16.56 -26.43 28.47
CA GLU A 157 -15.44 -25.54 28.24
C GLU A 157 -14.72 -25.83 26.92
N ALA A 158 -14.58 -27.12 26.55
CA ALA A 158 -13.93 -27.52 25.30
C ALA A 158 -14.53 -26.89 24.03
N ILE A 159 -15.84 -26.59 24.06
CA ILE A 159 -16.56 -25.95 22.95
C ILE A 159 -16.95 -24.50 23.25
N SER A 160 -16.36 -23.89 24.29
CA SER A 160 -16.69 -22.52 24.66
C SER A 160 -16.20 -21.51 23.61
N HIS A 161 -16.96 -20.43 23.47
CA HIS A 161 -16.58 -19.33 22.59
C HIS A 161 -15.30 -18.65 23.10
N GLU A 162 -15.11 -18.56 24.41
CA GLU A 162 -13.94 -17.93 25.02
C GLU A 162 -12.66 -18.67 24.66
N LEU A 163 -12.64 -20.00 24.79
CA LEU A 163 -11.52 -20.83 24.40
C LEU A 163 -11.25 -20.73 22.89
N THR A 164 -12.30 -20.68 22.05
CA THR A 164 -12.15 -20.47 20.61
C THR A 164 -11.44 -19.16 20.28
N GLN A 165 -11.79 -18.07 20.98
CA GLN A 165 -11.13 -16.77 20.76
C GLN A 165 -9.65 -16.80 21.19
N ILE A 166 -9.34 -17.49 22.27
CA ILE A 166 -7.94 -17.68 22.72
C ILE A 166 -7.15 -18.49 21.68
N PHE A 167 -7.67 -19.59 21.17
CA PHE A 167 -7.03 -20.35 20.09
C PHE A 167 -6.79 -19.51 18.85
N LYS A 168 -7.76 -18.71 18.44
CA LYS A 168 -7.62 -17.76 17.33
C LYS A 168 -6.54 -16.69 17.61
N LYS A 169 -6.42 -16.23 18.84
CA LYS A 169 -5.45 -15.20 19.23
C LYS A 169 -4.01 -15.74 19.27
N TYR A 170 -3.83 -16.97 19.69
CA TYR A 170 -2.52 -17.63 19.88
C TYR A 170 -2.40 -18.92 19.05
N PRO A 171 -2.43 -18.82 17.72
CA PRO A 171 -2.38 -20.01 16.89
C PRO A 171 -1.02 -20.70 16.97
N THR A 172 -1.02 -21.99 17.08
CA THR A 172 0.14 -22.82 16.82
C THR A 172 0.29 -22.98 15.30
N ARG A 173 1.26 -22.28 14.72
CA ARG A 173 1.50 -22.31 13.26
C ARG A 173 2.44 -23.44 12.87
N PHE A 174 2.00 -24.65 13.13
CA PHE A 174 2.78 -25.81 12.75
C PHE A 174 2.68 -26.05 11.24
N LEU A 175 3.81 -26.35 10.59
CA LEU A 175 3.90 -26.54 9.12
C LEU A 175 3.27 -25.41 8.27
N ALA A 176 3.38 -24.17 8.76
CA ALA A 176 2.94 -23.02 8.01
C ALA A 176 3.66 -22.92 6.65
N ASN A 177 2.90 -22.54 5.62
CA ASN A 177 3.42 -22.18 4.32
C ASN A 177 3.21 -20.69 4.07
N GLN A 178 4.05 -20.11 3.22
CA GLN A 178 3.91 -18.73 2.81
C GLN A 178 3.99 -18.59 1.29
N SER A 179 3.24 -17.65 0.76
CA SER A 179 3.35 -17.26 -0.65
C SER A 179 4.66 -16.51 -0.91
N GLN A 180 4.95 -16.25 -2.18
CA GLN A 180 5.98 -15.27 -2.53
C GLN A 180 5.65 -13.90 -1.94
N GLU A 181 6.69 -13.10 -1.69
CA GLU A 181 6.54 -11.71 -1.31
C GLU A 181 6.14 -10.87 -2.52
N LEU A 182 5.10 -10.04 -2.34
CA LEU A 182 4.58 -9.11 -3.32
C LEU A 182 4.79 -7.68 -2.85
N GLN A 183 4.84 -6.74 -3.79
CA GLN A 183 5.13 -5.34 -3.49
C GLN A 183 4.00 -4.39 -3.87
N VAL A 184 3.83 -3.36 -3.05
CA VAL A 184 2.97 -2.20 -3.32
C VAL A 184 3.84 -0.95 -3.28
N TYR A 185 3.91 -0.22 -4.38
CA TYR A 185 4.49 1.11 -4.40
C TYR A 185 3.41 2.15 -4.08
N VAL A 186 3.60 2.86 -2.99
CA VAL A 186 2.67 3.89 -2.51
C VAL A 186 3.19 5.26 -2.87
N ASP A 187 2.45 5.96 -3.70
CA ASP A 187 2.76 7.30 -4.16
C ASP A 187 1.94 8.36 -3.39
N ARG A 188 2.21 9.63 -3.67
CA ARG A 188 1.44 10.77 -3.17
C ARG A 188 0.02 10.78 -3.76
N GLU A 189 -0.92 11.47 -3.12
CA GLU A 189 -2.33 11.51 -3.55
C GLU A 189 -2.49 12.01 -4.99
N LYS A 190 -1.74 13.04 -5.39
CA LYS A 190 -1.80 13.60 -6.75
C LYS A 190 -1.33 12.65 -7.85
N ALA A 191 -0.68 11.54 -7.51
CA ALA A 191 -0.35 10.50 -8.48
C ALA A 191 -1.57 9.68 -8.94
N LEU A 192 -2.66 9.69 -8.17
CA LEU A 192 -3.92 9.07 -8.59
C LEU A 192 -4.66 9.94 -9.60
N PHE A 193 -4.75 11.24 -9.30
CA PHE A 193 -5.45 12.21 -10.11
C PHE A 193 -4.89 13.61 -9.84
N SER A 194 -4.64 14.40 -10.91
CA SER A 194 -4.28 15.80 -10.83
C SER A 194 -4.83 16.54 -12.04
N THR A 195 -5.11 17.83 -11.85
CA THR A 195 -5.59 18.73 -12.92
C THR A 195 -4.48 19.68 -13.31
N TRP A 196 -4.18 19.74 -14.59
CA TRP A 196 -3.04 20.49 -15.11
C TRP A 196 -3.50 21.69 -15.93
N TYR A 197 -2.87 22.84 -15.68
CA TYR A 197 -3.06 24.06 -16.46
C TYR A 197 -1.74 24.48 -17.10
N GLU A 198 -1.75 24.67 -18.41
CA GLU A 198 -0.58 25.10 -19.18
C GLU A 198 -0.76 26.54 -19.63
N PHE A 199 0.26 27.34 -19.49
CA PHE A 199 0.42 28.60 -20.22
C PHE A 199 1.90 28.90 -20.48
N PHE A 200 2.14 29.73 -21.50
CA PHE A 200 3.48 30.18 -21.82
C PHE A 200 3.86 31.36 -20.92
N PRO A 201 4.97 31.29 -20.16
CA PRO A 201 5.39 32.40 -19.31
C PRO A 201 5.53 33.72 -20.08
N ARG A 202 6.04 33.66 -21.30
CA ARG A 202 6.14 34.84 -22.17
C ARG A 202 4.80 35.55 -22.48
N SER A 203 3.70 34.84 -22.36
CA SER A 203 2.34 35.35 -22.57
C SER A 203 1.64 35.77 -21.27
N ALA A 204 2.34 35.79 -20.14
CA ALA A 204 1.78 36.14 -18.85
C ALA A 204 1.66 37.65 -18.61
N SER A 205 2.31 38.49 -19.43
CA SER A 205 2.18 39.96 -19.32
C SER A 205 0.75 40.41 -19.55
N GLN A 206 0.30 41.38 -18.78
CA GLN A 206 -0.98 42.03 -18.98
C GLN A 206 -0.90 43.22 -19.96
N GLU A 207 0.32 43.60 -20.35
CA GLU A 207 0.59 44.64 -21.35
C GLU A 207 0.71 43.98 -22.71
N GLU A 208 -0.09 44.46 -23.70
CA GLU A 208 -0.07 43.94 -25.06
C GLU A 208 1.31 44.13 -25.71
N GLY A 209 1.83 43.08 -26.36
CA GLY A 209 3.12 43.08 -27.04
C GLY A 209 4.36 43.02 -26.13
N LYS A 210 4.18 43.00 -24.83
CA LYS A 210 5.28 42.85 -23.84
C LYS A 210 5.53 41.38 -23.49
N HIS A 211 6.79 40.99 -23.53
CA HIS A 211 7.20 39.65 -23.07
C HIS A 211 6.92 39.48 -21.56
N GLY A 212 6.19 38.43 -21.20
CA GLY A 212 5.89 38.11 -19.81
C GLY A 212 7.12 37.57 -19.07
N THR A 213 7.10 37.72 -17.75
CA THR A 213 8.16 37.32 -16.80
C THR A 213 7.63 36.29 -15.80
N PHE A 214 8.54 35.68 -15.01
CA PHE A 214 8.13 34.84 -13.87
C PHE A 214 7.30 35.63 -12.85
N LYS A 215 7.55 36.93 -12.71
CA LYS A 215 6.75 37.81 -11.82
C LYS A 215 5.33 37.99 -12.34
N ASP A 216 5.17 38.15 -13.66
CA ASP A 216 3.84 38.20 -14.28
C ASP A 216 3.10 36.86 -14.09
N CYS A 217 3.81 35.73 -14.20
CA CYS A 217 3.22 34.42 -13.91
C CYS A 217 2.70 34.32 -12.48
N GLU A 218 3.42 34.85 -11.48
CA GLU A 218 2.98 34.86 -10.08
C GLU A 218 1.60 35.51 -9.93
N THR A 219 1.33 36.57 -10.68
CA THR A 219 0.03 37.29 -10.63
C THR A 219 -1.15 36.49 -11.16
N LEU A 220 -0.89 35.50 -12.01
CA LEU A 220 -1.91 34.62 -12.60
C LEU A 220 -2.24 33.40 -11.72
N LEU A 221 -1.37 33.03 -10.76
CA LEU A 221 -1.53 31.83 -9.94
C LEU A 221 -2.85 31.80 -9.12
N PRO A 222 -3.32 32.90 -8.50
CA PRO A 222 -4.60 32.89 -7.79
C PRO A 222 -5.78 32.50 -8.68
N ARG A 223 -5.77 32.93 -9.95
CA ARG A 223 -6.79 32.54 -10.92
C ARG A 223 -6.70 31.05 -11.25
N VAL A 224 -5.49 30.51 -11.45
CA VAL A 224 -5.28 29.09 -11.73
C VAL A 224 -5.77 28.24 -10.57
N ALA A 225 -5.45 28.63 -9.32
CA ALA A 225 -5.94 27.97 -8.12
C ALA A 225 -7.48 28.03 -8.01
N ALA A 226 -8.08 29.19 -8.27
CA ALA A 226 -9.54 29.40 -8.19
C ALA A 226 -10.30 28.55 -9.23
N MET A 227 -9.68 28.20 -10.34
CA MET A 227 -10.25 27.29 -11.34
C MET A 227 -10.17 25.80 -10.93
N GLY A 228 -9.48 25.48 -9.81
CA GLY A 228 -9.36 24.13 -9.31
C GLY A 228 -8.20 23.32 -9.91
N PHE A 229 -7.25 23.97 -10.59
CA PHE A 229 -6.04 23.31 -11.05
C PHE A 229 -5.02 23.20 -9.93
N ASP A 230 -4.36 22.04 -9.85
CA ASP A 230 -3.39 21.71 -8.81
C ASP A 230 -1.96 21.51 -9.34
N THR A 231 -1.78 21.54 -10.66
CA THR A 231 -0.47 21.50 -11.31
C THR A 231 -0.41 22.54 -12.42
N LEU A 232 0.61 23.41 -12.35
CA LEU A 232 0.96 24.35 -13.40
C LEU A 232 2.06 23.76 -14.26
N TYR A 233 1.81 23.62 -15.54
CA TYR A 233 2.77 23.10 -16.51
C TYR A 233 3.36 24.23 -17.36
N PHE A 234 4.70 24.27 -17.42
CA PHE A 234 5.40 25.20 -18.29
C PHE A 234 6.09 24.47 -19.44
N PRO A 235 6.01 25.00 -20.69
CA PRO A 235 7.00 24.65 -21.70
C PRO A 235 8.41 25.07 -21.24
N PRO A 236 9.47 24.67 -21.96
CA PRO A 236 10.82 25.01 -21.55
C PRO A 236 11.03 26.50 -21.25
N ILE A 237 11.68 26.79 -20.12
CA ILE A 237 11.96 28.15 -19.64
C ILE A 237 13.41 28.59 -19.94
N HIS A 238 14.11 27.78 -20.71
CA HIS A 238 15.52 27.95 -21.03
C HIS A 238 15.75 28.94 -22.16
N PRO A 239 16.98 29.47 -22.36
CA PRO A 239 17.30 30.33 -23.49
C PRO A 239 16.95 29.66 -24.82
N ILE A 240 16.25 30.38 -25.66
CA ILE A 240 15.79 29.89 -26.98
C ILE A 240 16.94 30.01 -27.98
N GLY A 241 17.14 28.93 -28.77
CA GLY A 241 18.18 28.87 -29.80
C GLY A 241 18.02 29.92 -30.92
N GLU A 242 19.12 30.30 -31.52
CA GLU A 242 19.19 31.27 -32.59
C GLU A 242 19.36 30.60 -33.97
N VAL A 243 20.07 29.47 -34.01
CA VAL A 243 20.27 28.67 -35.22
C VAL A 243 18.97 27.96 -35.60
N ASN A 244 18.53 28.16 -36.87
CA ASN A 244 17.25 27.62 -37.38
C ASN A 244 16.04 28.03 -36.52
N ARG A 245 16.07 29.20 -35.91
CA ARG A 245 15.00 29.75 -35.10
C ARG A 245 13.71 29.81 -35.90
N LYS A 246 12.62 29.41 -35.27
CA LYS A 246 11.27 29.54 -35.89
C LYS A 246 10.77 30.97 -35.82
N GLY A 247 10.20 31.41 -36.94
CA GLY A 247 9.49 32.67 -37.03
C GLY A 247 8.03 32.60 -36.57
N LYS A 248 7.30 33.71 -36.71
CA LYS A 248 5.86 33.78 -36.40
C LYS A 248 5.08 32.70 -37.14
N ASN A 249 4.02 32.20 -36.51
CA ASN A 249 3.16 31.14 -37.05
C ASN A 249 3.94 29.89 -37.52
N ASN A 250 5.00 29.57 -36.79
CA ASN A 250 5.87 28.41 -37.09
C ASN A 250 6.59 28.48 -38.45
N ALA A 251 6.80 29.71 -38.99
CA ALA A 251 7.60 29.89 -40.19
C ALA A 251 9.00 29.31 -40.03
N THR A 252 9.58 28.80 -41.12
CA THR A 252 10.89 28.15 -41.10
C THR A 252 12.05 29.12 -40.85
N ASN A 253 11.84 30.40 -41.18
CA ASN A 253 12.82 31.47 -40.96
C ASN A 253 12.27 32.50 -39.98
N ALA A 254 13.12 32.93 -39.04
CA ALA A 254 12.79 34.00 -38.11
C ALA A 254 13.21 35.36 -38.64
N GLU A 255 12.35 36.34 -38.42
CA GLU A 255 12.66 37.78 -38.65
C GLU A 255 13.24 38.38 -37.34
N PRO A 256 13.95 39.52 -37.44
CA PRO A 256 14.41 40.25 -36.28
C PRO A 256 13.25 40.57 -35.31
N GLY A 257 13.38 40.16 -34.02
CA GLY A 257 12.35 40.32 -33.00
C GLY A 257 11.41 39.14 -32.85
N ASP A 258 11.53 38.10 -33.67
CA ASP A 258 10.77 36.86 -33.45
C ASP A 258 11.26 36.10 -32.22
N VAL A 259 10.36 35.74 -31.34
CA VAL A 259 10.67 35.12 -30.05
C VAL A 259 11.15 33.66 -30.17
N GLY A 260 10.90 33.00 -31.27
CA GLY A 260 11.24 31.60 -31.49
C GLY A 260 10.37 30.59 -30.72
N SER A 261 10.77 29.32 -30.80
CA SER A 261 10.11 28.21 -30.11
C SER A 261 10.83 27.88 -28.82
N PRO A 262 10.16 27.81 -27.66
CA PRO A 262 10.80 27.46 -26.38
C PRO A 262 11.40 26.05 -26.37
N TRP A 263 10.98 25.17 -27.26
CA TRP A 263 11.55 23.82 -27.40
C TRP A 263 12.92 23.80 -28.10
N GLY A 264 13.29 24.84 -28.81
CA GLY A 264 14.62 24.99 -29.37
C GLY A 264 15.57 25.56 -28.30
N ILE A 265 16.07 24.72 -27.41
CA ILE A 265 16.88 25.15 -26.26
C ILE A 265 18.34 25.34 -26.66
N GLY A 266 18.94 26.42 -26.18
CA GLY A 266 20.38 26.69 -26.24
C GLY A 266 20.76 27.87 -27.12
N SER A 267 21.36 28.90 -26.51
CA SER A 267 21.91 30.10 -27.16
C SER A 267 23.16 30.57 -26.44
N GLN A 268 23.72 31.69 -26.83
CA GLN A 268 24.82 32.35 -26.10
C GLN A 268 24.52 32.66 -24.64
N TYR A 269 23.22 32.73 -24.27
CA TYR A 269 22.77 32.97 -22.88
C TYR A 269 22.70 31.70 -22.05
N GLY A 270 22.99 30.54 -22.61
CA GLY A 270 23.02 29.26 -21.91
C GLY A 270 22.14 28.19 -22.52
N GLY A 271 21.99 27.08 -21.82
CA GLY A 271 21.17 25.94 -22.17
C GLY A 271 20.26 25.52 -21.01
N HIS A 272 20.11 24.21 -20.78
CA HIS A 272 19.22 23.62 -19.78
C HIS A 272 19.51 24.04 -18.32
N LYS A 273 20.64 24.68 -18.04
CA LYS A 273 21.02 25.17 -16.69
C LYS A 273 20.78 26.69 -16.53
N ALA A 274 20.18 27.34 -17.50
CA ALA A 274 19.91 28.78 -17.47
C ALA A 274 18.42 29.04 -17.73
N THR A 275 17.93 30.16 -17.21
CA THR A 275 16.60 30.71 -17.55
C THR A 275 16.73 31.65 -18.74
N HIS A 276 15.67 31.73 -19.58
CA HIS A 276 15.61 32.70 -20.65
C HIS A 276 15.65 34.14 -20.09
N PRO A 277 16.58 35.02 -20.57
CA PRO A 277 16.80 36.32 -19.93
C PRO A 277 15.55 37.19 -19.79
N GLU A 278 14.64 37.18 -20.75
CA GLU A 278 13.40 37.95 -20.67
C GLU A 278 12.37 37.41 -19.70
N LEU A 279 12.50 36.15 -19.25
CA LEU A 279 11.62 35.57 -18.23
C LEU A 279 12.04 35.99 -16.82
N GLY A 280 13.31 36.33 -16.62
CA GLY A 280 13.89 36.66 -15.31
C GLY A 280 14.95 35.68 -14.84
N THR A 281 15.31 35.78 -13.58
CA THR A 281 16.38 35.02 -12.95
C THR A 281 15.89 33.69 -12.42
N ILE A 282 16.82 32.80 -12.08
CA ILE A 282 16.48 31.55 -11.38
C ILE A 282 15.85 31.81 -10.00
N GLU A 283 16.20 32.91 -9.35
CA GLU A 283 15.58 33.30 -8.08
C GLU A 283 14.13 33.75 -8.25
N ASP A 284 13.80 34.41 -9.37
CA ASP A 284 12.41 34.74 -9.72
C ASP A 284 11.60 33.44 -9.98
N PHE A 285 12.21 32.46 -10.65
CA PHE A 285 11.56 31.16 -10.85
C PHE A 285 11.33 30.42 -9.51
N LYS A 286 12.30 30.43 -8.59
CA LYS A 286 12.11 29.85 -7.24
C LYS A 286 11.02 30.58 -6.46
N SER A 287 10.89 31.91 -6.60
CA SER A 287 9.80 32.69 -6.01
C SER A 287 8.44 32.23 -6.55
N LEU A 288 8.34 32.07 -7.87
CA LEU A 288 7.14 31.54 -8.53
C LEU A 288 6.75 30.15 -8.00
N VAL A 289 7.71 29.24 -7.91
CA VAL A 289 7.47 27.89 -7.37
C VAL A 289 6.98 27.94 -5.94
N LYS A 290 7.56 28.83 -5.11
CA LYS A 290 7.11 29.03 -3.73
C LYS A 290 5.68 29.57 -3.66
N THR A 291 5.37 30.61 -4.45
CA THR A 291 4.03 31.19 -4.50
C THR A 291 2.99 30.18 -4.99
N ALA A 292 3.33 29.36 -5.99
CA ALA A 292 2.48 28.26 -6.46
C ALA A 292 2.20 27.26 -5.32
N LYS A 293 3.25 26.83 -4.60
CA LYS A 293 3.14 25.91 -3.47
C LYS A 293 2.23 26.47 -2.36
N ASP A 294 2.35 27.76 -2.03
CA ASP A 294 1.54 28.42 -1.01
C ASP A 294 0.03 28.44 -1.40
N LEU A 295 -0.27 28.32 -2.69
CA LEU A 295 -1.62 28.17 -3.25
C LEU A 295 -2.04 26.70 -3.50
N GLY A 296 -1.23 25.72 -3.10
CA GLY A 296 -1.50 24.30 -3.31
C GLY A 296 -1.21 23.80 -4.74
N ILE A 297 -0.56 24.63 -5.60
CA ILE A 297 -0.21 24.30 -6.97
C ILE A 297 1.23 23.76 -7.02
N GLU A 298 1.43 22.63 -7.69
CA GLU A 298 2.74 22.12 -8.04
C GLU A 298 3.17 22.68 -9.40
N VAL A 299 4.47 22.78 -9.63
CA VAL A 299 5.01 23.24 -10.92
C VAL A 299 5.68 22.08 -11.63
N ALA A 300 5.20 21.79 -12.83
CA ALA A 300 5.82 20.85 -13.75
C ALA A 300 6.44 21.64 -14.93
N MET A 301 7.59 21.21 -15.37
CA MET A 301 8.32 21.85 -16.46
C MET A 301 8.77 20.81 -17.47
N ARG A 302 8.53 21.08 -18.74
CA ARG A 302 9.08 20.26 -19.81
C ARG A 302 10.54 20.64 -20.06
N SER A 303 11.39 19.65 -20.22
CA SER A 303 12.74 19.80 -20.71
C SER A 303 12.94 18.83 -21.87
N GLU A 304 13.47 19.31 -22.99
CA GLU A 304 13.87 18.46 -24.13
C GLU A 304 15.35 18.14 -24.02
N GLU A 305 15.73 16.91 -24.35
CA GLU A 305 17.14 16.49 -24.45
C GLU A 305 17.76 16.89 -25.77
#